data_7168623a0a2d874221e5f5acf23128ba
#
_entry.id   7168623a0a2d874221e5f5acf23128ba
#
_cell.length_a   1.000
_cell.length_b   1.000
_cell.length_c   1.000
_cell.angle_alpha   90.00
_cell.angle_beta   90.00
_cell.angle_gamma   90.00
#
_symmetry.space_group_name_H-M   'P 1'
#
loop_
_entity.id
_entity.type
_entity.pdbx_description
1 polymer ?
#
loop_
_entity_poly.entity_id
_entity_poly.type
_entity_poly.pdbx_seq_one_letter_code
_entity_poly.pdbx_strand_id
1 'polypeptide(L)'
;MMSDTLKTNADSSEVDSDTDVDAIRFSPLFQDEEDDGSLLPPPRRRGRVWLIVISLVLLVVLIGGGVFIYMRRSSSSQVSYTTVPVSIGNLTSTVSASGPLQAKAEYDMNFSTAGQISAINVQVGQQVKAGQTLATLNAPNLQIAVQEAQITVNNAQNTYNTAVDNGDSTNTLDIDSNALQNAQLQLQTAQNNRATATLKAPGNAVVASINGIVGQDIGSGSSTTPFMVLLDTSGFTITASVNEADIANVQINQPVRFTVTAYAGQTFRATVSSISIAGTTTSGVVSYPVTLAVTMNDIGTAHLYPGMTATATITTAQRIGALLVNNSAFTFPTTALQAGVITRSALTQGLGGTTGTGGFGRTGNGTTGGQGVGSRHVVLVLRNGKLVPVLITTGLTNGTFSEVLSGLNQGDQVVTGAAGGAFANLSTSSGTNTTGGNPFRTGGGGGFGGGGGTRSGAGG
;
A
#
# COMPACT_ATOMS: atom_id res chain seq x y z
N MET A 1 35.98 12.61 41.07
CA MET A 1 35.07 13.00 42.18
C MET A 1 33.83 12.17 41.94
N MET A 2 33.86 11.06 42.58
CA MET A 2 33.02 10.69 43.77
C MET A 2 31.60 10.43 43.31
N SER A 3 31.24 9.20 43.26
CA SER A 3 30.84 8.29 44.36
C SER A 3 29.35 8.16 44.36
N ASP A 4 28.89 6.98 44.13
CA ASP A 4 28.43 5.94 45.08
C ASP A 4 26.91 6.04 45.30
N THR A 5 26.09 5.07 45.34
CA THR A 5 26.09 3.71 45.92
C THR A 5 24.71 3.10 45.58
N LEU A 6 24.62 1.85 45.09
CA LEU A 6 24.43 0.61 45.83
C LEU A 6 23.16 0.50 46.72
N LYS A 7 22.29 -0.46 46.41
CA LYS A 7 21.95 -1.68 47.22
C LYS A 7 20.64 -2.26 46.67
N THR A 8 20.60 -3.47 46.13
CA THR A 8 20.69 -4.81 46.76
C THR A 8 19.56 -5.08 47.77
N ASN A 9 18.75 -6.08 47.45
CA ASN A 9 18.35 -7.28 48.23
C ASN A 9 17.36 -8.05 47.36
N ALA A 10 17.50 -9.29 46.87
CA ALA A 10 17.99 -10.53 47.43
C ALA A 10 17.28 -10.96 48.72
N ASP A 11 16.47 -11.97 48.58
CA ASP A 11 16.36 -13.14 49.51
C ASP A 11 15.23 -14.02 48.99
N SER A 12 15.41 -15.24 48.42
CA SER A 12 15.91 -16.48 48.93
C SER A 12 15.12 -17.05 50.10
N SER A 13 14.56 -18.21 49.84
CA SER A 13 14.49 -19.44 50.63
C SER A 13 13.48 -20.37 49.95
N GLU A 14 13.79 -21.46 49.27
CA GLU A 14 14.50 -22.66 49.64
C GLU A 14 14.07 -23.23 51.02
N VAL A 15 13.55 -24.43 50.98
CA VAL A 15 13.63 -25.59 51.86
C VAL A 15 12.56 -26.57 51.39
N ASP A 16 12.79 -27.65 50.70
CA ASP A 16 13.55 -28.89 50.92
C ASP A 16 12.95 -29.82 52.00
N SER A 17 13.09 -31.04 51.64
CA SER A 17 13.02 -32.30 52.41
C SER A 17 11.70 -33.05 52.27
N ASP A 18 11.69 -34.15 51.52
CA ASP A 18 12.41 -35.42 51.73
C ASP A 18 11.85 -36.23 52.87
N THR A 19 11.82 -37.49 52.59
CA THR A 19 11.76 -38.75 53.34
C THR A 19 10.43 -39.47 53.20
N ASP A 20 10.38 -40.51 52.43
CA ASP A 20 11.04 -41.80 52.52
C ASP A 20 10.35 -42.81 53.46
N VAL A 21 10.12 -43.95 52.85
CA VAL A 21 10.28 -45.36 53.30
C VAL A 21 9.21 -45.94 54.27
N ASP A 22 8.62 -46.93 53.96
CA ASP A 22 8.85 -48.37 54.08
C ASP A 22 7.51 -49.12 54.15
N ALA A 23 7.23 -49.94 53.23
CA ALA A 23 7.41 -51.38 53.28
C ALA A 23 7.32 -52.00 54.68
N ILE A 24 6.33 -52.83 54.90
CA ILE A 24 6.52 -54.16 55.54
C ILE A 24 5.32 -55.07 55.21
N ARG A 25 5.63 -56.06 54.45
CA ARG A 25 5.08 -57.46 54.48
C ARG A 25 4.76 -57.89 55.87
N PHE A 26 3.71 -58.67 55.95
CA PHE A 26 3.75 -60.03 56.60
C PHE A 26 2.43 -60.71 56.38
N SER A 27 2.43 -61.82 55.64
CA SER A 27 1.74 -63.04 55.92
C SER A 27 2.69 -63.80 56.82
N PRO A 28 2.34 -64.84 57.52
CA PRO A 28 1.39 -65.94 57.15
C PRO A 28 0.74 -66.68 58.33
N LEU A 29 0.11 -67.78 57.95
CA LEU A 29 0.06 -69.12 58.58
C LEU A 29 -1.15 -69.49 59.47
N PHE A 30 -1.81 -70.51 58.89
CA PHE A 30 -2.18 -71.87 59.45
C PHE A 30 -2.90 -71.87 60.79
N GLN A 31 -3.97 -72.53 60.81
CA GLN A 31 -4.19 -74.01 61.06
C GLN A 31 -5.67 -74.25 61.27
N ASP A 32 -6.20 -75.17 60.51
CA ASP A 32 -6.64 -76.57 60.85
C ASP A 32 -7.57 -76.70 62.05
N GLU A 33 -8.59 -77.33 61.78
CA GLU A 33 -9.10 -78.58 62.33
C GLU A 33 -10.62 -78.57 62.46
N GLU A 34 -11.16 -79.46 61.76
CA GLU A 34 -11.98 -80.65 61.99
C GLU A 34 -13.41 -80.47 62.52
N ASP A 35 -14.22 -80.95 61.62
CA ASP A 35 -15.16 -82.08 61.78
C ASP A 35 -16.44 -81.90 62.62
N ASP A 36 -17.49 -82.09 62.04
CA ASP A 36 -18.50 -83.12 62.25
C ASP A 36 -19.92 -82.74 61.87
N GLY A 37 -20.44 -83.59 61.11
CA GLY A 37 -21.75 -84.15 61.28
C GLY A 37 -23.01 -83.33 60.93
N SER A 38 -23.50 -83.71 59.78
CA SER A 38 -24.89 -84.10 59.55
C SER A 38 -26.03 -83.08 59.56
N LEU A 39 -26.79 -83.28 58.51
CA LEU A 39 -28.23 -83.03 58.34
C LEU A 39 -28.59 -81.81 57.45
N LEU A 40 -28.91 -82.17 56.24
CA LEU A 40 -29.65 -81.34 55.30
C LEU A 40 -31.06 -81.01 55.83
N PRO A 41 -31.52 -79.78 55.55
CA PRO A 41 -32.93 -79.52 55.25
C PRO A 41 -33.11 -78.81 53.92
N PRO A 42 -34.33 -78.73 53.40
CA PRO A 42 -34.65 -78.62 51.97
C PRO A 42 -34.55 -77.23 51.34
N PRO A 43 -34.61 -77.15 50.01
CA PRO A 43 -34.27 -75.92 49.28
C PRO A 43 -35.36 -74.87 49.40
N ARG A 44 -35.00 -73.70 49.97
CA ARG A 44 -35.83 -72.49 49.94
C ARG A 44 -35.63 -71.75 48.63
N ARG A 45 -36.69 -71.67 47.81
CA ARG A 45 -36.85 -70.85 46.63
C ARG A 45 -36.50 -69.37 46.93
N ARG A 46 -35.26 -68.93 46.75
CA ARG A 46 -34.85 -67.52 46.82
C ARG A 46 -34.37 -66.98 45.47
N GLY A 47 -34.52 -67.70 44.37
CA GLY A 47 -34.01 -67.29 43.05
C GLY A 47 -34.86 -66.24 42.27
N ARG A 48 -36.17 -66.08 42.60
CA ARG A 48 -37.04 -65.22 41.84
C ARG A 48 -36.99 -63.75 42.28
N VAL A 49 -36.75 -63.48 43.56
CA VAL A 49 -36.69 -62.12 44.10
C VAL A 49 -35.40 -61.38 43.62
N TRP A 50 -34.28 -62.15 43.57
CA TRP A 50 -32.98 -61.54 43.11
C TRP A 50 -32.97 -61.19 41.63
N LEU A 51 -33.67 -62.02 40.80
CA LEU A 51 -33.85 -61.68 39.37
C LEU A 51 -34.75 -60.44 39.17
N ILE A 52 -35.74 -60.25 40.03
CA ILE A 52 -36.60 -59.05 39.99
C ILE A 52 -35.79 -57.77 40.40
N VAL A 53 -34.93 -57.94 41.43
CA VAL A 53 -34.07 -56.80 41.88
C VAL A 53 -33.06 -56.46 40.79
N ILE A 54 -32.41 -57.42 40.14
CA ILE A 54 -31.47 -57.13 39.02
C ILE A 54 -32.20 -56.51 37.85
N SER A 55 -33.41 -56.99 37.49
CA SER A 55 -34.22 -56.38 36.41
C SER A 55 -34.63 -54.97 36.74
N LEU A 56 -34.93 -54.63 38.00
CA LEU A 56 -35.30 -53.26 38.42
C LEU A 56 -34.10 -52.34 38.44
N VAL A 57 -32.89 -52.80 38.84
CA VAL A 57 -31.65 -52.06 38.77
C VAL A 57 -31.26 -51.79 37.31
N LEU A 58 -31.39 -52.78 36.42
CA LEU A 58 -31.08 -52.63 35.00
C LEU A 58 -32.04 -51.65 34.32
N LEU A 59 -33.34 -51.68 34.72
CA LEU A 59 -34.33 -50.70 34.26
C LEU A 59 -33.99 -49.26 34.72
N VAL A 60 -33.57 -49.10 35.97
CA VAL A 60 -33.15 -47.76 36.52
C VAL A 60 -31.89 -47.29 35.81
N VAL A 61 -30.92 -48.17 35.51
CA VAL A 61 -29.71 -47.83 34.75
C VAL A 61 -30.05 -47.42 33.29
N LEU A 62 -31.00 -48.15 32.66
CA LEU A 62 -31.47 -47.82 31.32
C LEU A 62 -32.22 -46.47 31.26
N ILE A 63 -33.11 -46.24 32.25
CA ILE A 63 -33.82 -44.96 32.34
C ILE A 63 -32.85 -43.84 32.71
N GLY A 64 -31.95 -44.03 33.69
CA GLY A 64 -30.93 -43.06 34.06
C GLY A 64 -29.95 -42.79 32.93
N GLY A 65 -29.50 -43.82 32.22
CA GLY A 65 -28.66 -43.70 31.02
C GLY A 65 -29.39 -43.01 29.87
N GLY A 66 -30.67 -43.36 29.65
CA GLY A 66 -31.52 -42.68 28.65
C GLY A 66 -31.74 -41.18 28.96
N VAL A 67 -32.05 -40.84 30.21
CA VAL A 67 -32.20 -39.46 30.68
C VAL A 67 -30.85 -38.71 30.60
N PHE A 68 -29.75 -39.35 30.95
CA PHE A 68 -28.42 -38.76 30.87
C PHE A 68 -27.99 -38.51 29.42
N ILE A 69 -28.27 -39.44 28.50
CA ILE A 69 -28.02 -39.27 27.07
C ILE A 69 -28.97 -38.20 26.49
N TYR A 70 -30.21 -38.15 26.95
CA TYR A 70 -31.16 -37.10 26.52
C TYR A 70 -30.77 -35.72 27.03
N MET A 71 -30.33 -35.58 28.29
CA MET A 71 -29.79 -34.33 28.83
C MET A 71 -28.49 -33.93 28.17
N ARG A 72 -27.61 -34.86 27.83
CA ARG A 72 -26.37 -34.56 27.07
C ARG A 72 -26.64 -34.17 25.63
N ARG A 73 -27.68 -34.68 25.00
CA ARG A 73 -28.13 -34.28 23.67
C ARG A 73 -28.87 -32.94 23.65
N SER A 74 -29.45 -32.53 24.77
CA SER A 74 -30.14 -31.23 24.92
C SER A 74 -29.23 -30.05 25.23
N SER A 75 -27.93 -30.26 25.39
CA SER A 75 -26.98 -29.15 25.38
C SER A 75 -26.85 -28.66 23.94
N SER A 76 -27.89 -28.02 23.43
CA SER A 76 -27.84 -27.23 22.22
C SER A 76 -26.76 -26.17 22.47
N SER A 77 -25.60 -26.37 21.82
CA SER A 77 -24.52 -25.39 21.82
C SER A 77 -25.12 -24.05 21.41
N GLN A 78 -25.26 -23.14 22.38
CA GLN A 78 -25.83 -21.83 22.10
C GLN A 78 -24.97 -21.14 21.05
N VAL A 79 -25.59 -20.74 19.95
CA VAL A 79 -24.95 -19.92 18.93
C VAL A 79 -24.85 -18.52 19.48
N SER A 80 -23.63 -18.03 19.64
CA SER A 80 -23.36 -16.64 20.00
C SER A 80 -23.14 -15.85 18.71
N TYR A 81 -23.94 -14.80 18.51
CA TYR A 81 -23.81 -13.90 17.37
C TYR A 81 -22.99 -12.68 17.75
N THR A 82 -21.99 -12.38 16.93
CA THR A 82 -21.25 -11.12 17.02
C THR A 82 -22.02 -10.08 16.21
N THR A 83 -22.51 -9.05 16.89
CA THR A 83 -23.27 -7.97 16.25
C THR A 83 -22.51 -6.65 16.33
N VAL A 84 -22.68 -5.83 15.32
CA VAL A 84 -22.19 -4.45 15.27
C VAL A 84 -23.38 -3.52 15.03
N PRO A 85 -23.61 -2.52 15.88
CA PRO A 85 -24.69 -1.58 15.66
C PRO A 85 -24.40 -0.69 14.46
N VAL A 86 -25.41 -0.44 13.66
CA VAL A 86 -25.38 0.56 12.58
C VAL A 86 -25.31 1.94 13.20
N SER A 87 -24.27 2.71 12.87
CA SER A 87 -24.02 4.03 13.44
C SER A 87 -23.90 5.09 12.37
N ILE A 88 -24.16 6.33 12.74
CA ILE A 88 -23.90 7.48 11.88
C ILE A 88 -22.43 7.90 12.08
N GLY A 89 -21.72 8.10 10.97
CA GLY A 89 -20.32 8.49 11.01
C GLY A 89 -19.85 9.12 9.71
N ASN A 90 -18.60 9.52 9.68
CA ASN A 90 -17.96 10.03 8.47
C ASN A 90 -17.23 8.89 7.75
N LEU A 91 -17.52 8.73 6.47
CA LEU A 91 -16.89 7.75 5.61
C LEU A 91 -16.00 8.45 4.60
N THR A 92 -14.73 8.04 4.56
CA THR A 92 -13.75 8.58 3.61
C THR A 92 -13.17 7.41 2.82
N SER A 93 -13.24 7.50 1.51
CA SER A 93 -12.55 6.58 0.60
C SER A 93 -11.22 7.20 0.20
N THR A 94 -10.15 6.41 0.27
CA THR A 94 -8.80 6.88 0.01
C THR A 94 -8.06 5.91 -0.91
N VAL A 95 -7.16 6.46 -1.71
CA VAL A 95 -6.20 5.71 -2.54
C VAL A 95 -4.81 6.01 -2.02
N SER A 96 -4.03 4.96 -1.75
CA SER A 96 -2.64 5.07 -1.34
C SER A 96 -1.72 4.94 -2.55
N ALA A 97 -0.73 5.82 -2.62
CA ALA A 97 0.30 5.81 -3.67
C ALA A 97 1.63 6.27 -3.08
N SER A 98 2.73 5.83 -3.66
CA SER A 98 4.06 6.27 -3.23
C SER A 98 4.86 6.79 -4.42
N GLY A 99 5.79 7.69 -4.13
CA GLY A 99 6.64 8.25 -5.16
C GLY A 99 7.71 9.17 -4.60
N PRO A 100 8.70 9.55 -5.42
CA PRO A 100 9.74 10.48 -5.02
C PRO A 100 9.20 11.92 -4.94
N LEU A 101 9.70 12.66 -3.96
CA LEU A 101 9.57 14.10 -3.87
C LEU A 101 10.55 14.74 -4.87
N GLN A 102 10.08 15.65 -5.67
CA GLN A 102 10.86 16.38 -6.66
C GLN A 102 10.78 17.89 -6.40
N ALA A 103 11.82 18.62 -6.77
CA ALA A 103 11.77 20.08 -6.79
C ALA A 103 10.74 20.55 -7.85
N LYS A 104 10.25 21.75 -7.70
CA LYS A 104 9.31 22.37 -8.67
C LYS A 104 9.89 22.42 -10.08
N ALA A 105 11.18 22.69 -10.19
CA ALA A 105 11.93 22.63 -11.43
C ALA A 105 13.38 22.20 -11.14
N GLU A 106 13.97 21.51 -12.09
CA GLU A 106 15.36 21.15 -12.15
C GLU A 106 15.96 21.78 -13.40
N TYR A 107 17.11 22.45 -13.25
CA TYR A 107 17.80 23.10 -14.36
C TYR A 107 19.16 22.44 -14.54
N ASP A 108 19.30 21.72 -15.61
CA ASP A 108 20.57 21.13 -16.06
C ASP A 108 21.38 22.19 -16.81
N MET A 109 22.35 22.73 -16.13
CA MET A 109 23.15 23.86 -16.62
C MET A 109 24.38 23.33 -17.34
N ASN A 110 24.52 23.70 -18.62
CA ASN A 110 25.68 23.43 -19.46
C ASN A 110 26.12 24.67 -20.16
N PHE A 111 27.42 24.75 -20.48
CA PHE A 111 27.92 25.76 -21.37
C PHE A 111 27.62 25.38 -22.83
N SER A 112 27.12 26.34 -23.60
CA SER A 112 26.85 26.13 -25.04
C SER A 112 28.07 26.36 -25.91
N THR A 113 29.16 26.84 -25.34
CA THR A 113 30.44 27.08 -26.03
C THR A 113 31.58 26.37 -25.34
N ALA A 114 32.62 26.00 -26.11
CA ALA A 114 33.84 25.40 -25.57
C ALA A 114 34.74 26.45 -24.94
N GLY A 115 35.50 26.06 -23.94
CA GLY A 115 36.49 26.90 -23.26
C GLY A 115 36.96 26.31 -21.96
N GLN A 116 37.95 26.92 -21.33
CA GLN A 116 38.46 26.53 -20.04
C GLN A 116 37.67 27.24 -18.93
N ILE A 117 37.30 26.52 -17.85
CA ILE A 117 36.63 27.14 -16.70
C ILE A 117 37.59 28.12 -16.03
N SER A 118 37.24 29.41 -16.09
CA SER A 118 38.01 30.49 -15.48
C SER A 118 37.67 30.65 -14.00
N ALA A 119 36.38 30.62 -13.67
CA ALA A 119 35.91 30.75 -12.30
C ALA A 119 34.56 30.04 -12.10
N ILE A 120 34.35 29.53 -10.88
CA ILE A 120 33.08 29.07 -10.36
C ILE A 120 32.74 29.96 -9.17
N ASN A 121 31.64 30.71 -9.26
CA ASN A 121 31.29 31.77 -8.32
C ASN A 121 30.28 31.34 -7.25
N VAL A 122 29.94 30.06 -7.22
CA VAL A 122 28.94 29.48 -6.33
C VAL A 122 29.43 28.16 -5.73
N GLN A 123 28.79 27.72 -4.63
CA GLN A 123 29.07 26.48 -3.95
C GLN A 123 27.82 25.60 -3.90
N VAL A 124 28.00 24.29 -3.76
CA VAL A 124 26.90 23.35 -3.54
C VAL A 124 26.12 23.71 -2.27
N GLY A 125 24.80 23.73 -2.34
CA GLY A 125 23.91 24.18 -1.28
C GLY A 125 23.64 25.67 -1.24
N GLN A 126 24.33 26.51 -2.06
CA GLN A 126 24.11 27.93 -2.11
C GLN A 126 22.83 28.29 -2.86
N GLN A 127 22.07 29.25 -2.31
CA GLN A 127 20.94 29.85 -3.02
C GLN A 127 21.44 30.89 -4.05
N VAL A 128 20.87 30.82 -5.25
CA VAL A 128 21.16 31.72 -6.36
C VAL A 128 19.89 32.39 -6.85
N LYS A 129 20.06 33.63 -7.39
CA LYS A 129 18.95 34.41 -7.95
C LYS A 129 18.97 34.33 -9.47
N ALA A 130 17.81 34.57 -10.08
CA ALA A 130 17.71 34.71 -11.55
C ALA A 130 18.72 35.70 -12.09
N GLY A 131 19.45 35.33 -13.15
CA GLY A 131 20.48 36.14 -13.79
C GLY A 131 21.82 36.17 -13.05
N GLN A 132 21.97 35.59 -11.87
CA GLN A 132 23.24 35.49 -11.14
C GLN A 132 24.26 34.69 -11.94
N THR A 133 25.49 35.19 -12.03
CA THR A 133 26.61 34.48 -12.68
C THR A 133 27.07 33.33 -11.81
N LEU A 134 27.00 32.13 -12.36
CA LEU A 134 27.36 30.86 -11.70
C LEU A 134 28.82 30.48 -11.96
N ALA A 135 29.21 30.56 -13.24
CA ALA A 135 30.56 30.22 -13.67
C ALA A 135 30.89 30.98 -14.95
N THR A 136 32.18 31.11 -15.23
CA THR A 136 32.72 31.78 -16.44
C THR A 136 33.75 30.90 -17.12
N LEU A 137 33.76 30.96 -18.46
CA LEU A 137 34.79 30.34 -19.29
C LEU A 137 35.79 31.39 -19.76
N ASN A 138 37.05 31.02 -19.83
CA ASN A 138 38.06 31.70 -20.61
C ASN A 138 37.92 31.22 -22.06
N ALA A 139 37.37 32.10 -22.93
CA ALA A 139 37.12 31.85 -24.35
C ALA A 139 37.68 33.04 -25.17
N PRO A 140 38.99 33.17 -25.33
CA PRO A 140 39.64 34.32 -25.93
C PRO A 140 39.19 34.52 -27.37
N ASN A 141 38.87 33.44 -28.10
CA ASN A 141 38.39 33.53 -29.48
C ASN A 141 37.07 34.33 -29.59
N LEU A 142 36.18 34.23 -28.60
CA LEU A 142 34.92 34.99 -28.58
C LEU A 142 35.18 36.49 -28.32
N GLN A 143 36.22 36.80 -27.54
CA GLN A 143 36.62 38.19 -27.32
C GLN A 143 37.21 38.82 -28.59
N ILE A 144 38.07 38.07 -29.33
CA ILE A 144 38.63 38.47 -30.61
C ILE A 144 37.50 38.71 -31.62
N ALA A 145 36.54 37.78 -31.73
CA ALA A 145 35.39 37.93 -32.63
C ALA A 145 34.58 39.21 -32.37
N VAL A 146 34.40 39.61 -31.11
CA VAL A 146 33.73 40.87 -30.76
C VAL A 146 34.57 42.07 -31.21
N GLN A 147 35.92 42.02 -31.06
CA GLN A 147 36.81 43.10 -31.48
C GLN A 147 36.83 43.23 -33.01
N GLU A 148 36.87 42.11 -33.76
CA GLU A 148 36.82 42.11 -35.23
C GLU A 148 35.48 42.68 -35.75
N ALA A 149 34.36 42.27 -35.17
CA ALA A 149 33.05 42.80 -35.50
C ALA A 149 32.93 44.30 -35.19
N GLN A 150 33.54 44.76 -34.09
CA GLN A 150 33.58 46.18 -33.73
C GLN A 150 34.39 47.00 -34.75
N ILE A 151 35.53 46.47 -35.21
CA ILE A 151 36.32 47.09 -36.27
C ILE A 151 35.50 47.23 -37.57
N THR A 152 34.76 46.16 -37.91
CA THR A 152 33.88 46.15 -39.09
C THR A 152 32.81 47.25 -39.01
N VAL A 153 32.16 47.41 -37.85
CA VAL A 153 31.20 48.50 -37.61
C VAL A 153 31.85 49.82 -37.78
N ASN A 154 33.05 50.05 -37.18
CA ASN A 154 33.76 51.31 -37.30
C ASN A 154 34.12 51.64 -38.75
N ASN A 155 34.58 50.68 -39.54
CA ASN A 155 34.90 50.84 -40.94
C ASN A 155 33.63 51.17 -41.76
N ALA A 156 32.52 50.44 -41.57
CA ALA A 156 31.25 50.73 -42.26
C ALA A 156 30.72 52.13 -41.90
N GLN A 157 30.83 52.50 -40.62
CA GLN A 157 30.44 53.88 -40.18
C GLN A 157 31.26 54.94 -40.83
N ASN A 158 32.59 54.78 -40.93
CA ASN A 158 33.47 55.71 -41.59
C ASN A 158 33.15 55.85 -43.10
N THR A 159 32.87 54.70 -43.78
CA THR A 159 32.45 54.72 -45.17
C THR A 159 31.16 55.52 -45.37
N TYR A 160 30.15 55.22 -44.55
CA TYR A 160 28.89 55.98 -44.59
C TYR A 160 29.06 57.45 -44.33
N ASN A 161 29.84 57.83 -43.31
CA ASN A 161 30.12 59.27 -43.01
C ASN A 161 30.83 59.93 -44.17
N THR A 162 31.83 59.30 -44.78
CA THR A 162 32.54 59.84 -45.95
C THR A 162 31.60 60.04 -47.14
N ALA A 163 30.68 59.11 -47.40
CA ALA A 163 29.67 59.24 -48.46
C ALA A 163 28.70 60.43 -48.21
N VAL A 164 28.34 60.59 -46.91
CA VAL A 164 27.53 61.79 -46.50
C VAL A 164 28.30 63.08 -46.72
N ASP A 165 29.56 63.17 -46.29
CA ASP A 165 30.39 64.34 -46.39
C ASP A 165 30.70 64.74 -47.87
N ASN A 166 30.81 63.71 -48.74
CA ASN A 166 31.00 63.89 -50.17
C ASN A 166 29.73 64.32 -50.91
N GLY A 167 28.53 64.14 -50.28
CA GLY A 167 27.25 64.40 -50.93
C GLY A 167 26.88 63.35 -51.98
N ASP A 168 27.26 62.11 -51.75
CA ASP A 168 27.00 60.95 -52.65
C ASP A 168 25.49 60.79 -52.89
N SER A 169 25.15 60.01 -53.94
CA SER A 169 23.77 59.71 -54.29
C SER A 169 23.01 58.97 -53.18
N THR A 170 21.68 59.19 -53.11
CA THR A 170 20.82 58.49 -52.15
C THR A 170 20.96 57.02 -52.23
N ASN A 171 21.18 56.45 -53.45
CA ASN A 171 21.40 55.00 -53.60
C ASN A 171 22.72 54.53 -52.96
N THR A 172 23.79 55.32 -53.04
CA THR A 172 25.06 55.00 -52.37
C THR A 172 24.89 55.04 -50.85
N LEU A 173 24.22 56.11 -50.33
CA LEU A 173 23.93 56.23 -48.90
C LEU A 173 23.07 55.12 -48.40
N ASP A 174 22.09 54.65 -49.18
CA ASP A 174 21.26 53.50 -48.79
C ASP A 174 22.08 52.18 -48.72
N ILE A 175 23.01 51.97 -49.71
CA ILE A 175 23.92 50.80 -49.68
C ILE A 175 24.82 50.82 -48.47
N ASP A 176 25.44 51.97 -48.16
CA ASP A 176 26.37 52.16 -47.04
C ASP A 176 25.64 52.08 -45.70
N SER A 177 24.40 52.56 -45.60
CA SER A 177 23.58 52.40 -44.39
C SER A 177 23.21 50.95 -44.15
N ASN A 178 22.90 50.23 -45.21
CA ASN A 178 22.63 48.78 -45.11
C ASN A 178 23.89 47.98 -44.71
N ALA A 179 25.07 48.41 -45.23
CA ALA A 179 26.34 47.81 -44.82
C ALA A 179 26.67 48.05 -43.37
N LEU A 180 26.42 49.27 -42.86
CA LEU A 180 26.54 49.61 -41.46
C LEU A 180 25.58 48.78 -40.57
N GLN A 181 24.33 48.70 -40.98
CA GLN A 181 23.33 47.86 -40.25
C GLN A 181 23.75 46.40 -40.18
N ASN A 182 24.23 45.84 -41.29
CA ASN A 182 24.74 44.46 -41.31
C ASN A 182 25.95 44.27 -40.39
N ALA A 183 26.88 45.23 -40.36
CA ALA A 183 28.02 45.22 -39.45
C ALA A 183 27.58 45.26 -37.96
N GLN A 184 26.56 46.09 -37.63
CA GLN A 184 25.99 46.18 -36.29
C GLN A 184 25.34 44.85 -35.88
N LEU A 185 24.61 44.16 -36.77
CA LEU A 185 24.03 42.83 -36.51
C LEU A 185 25.12 41.79 -36.28
N GLN A 186 26.23 41.86 -37.01
CA GLN A 186 27.38 40.96 -36.79
C GLN A 186 28.00 41.20 -35.40
N LEU A 187 28.18 42.45 -35.00
CA LEU A 187 28.68 42.81 -33.67
C LEU A 187 27.75 42.31 -32.58
N GLN A 188 26.45 42.49 -32.72
CA GLN A 188 25.46 41.98 -31.78
C GLN A 188 25.53 40.43 -31.65
N THR A 189 25.69 39.74 -32.78
CA THR A 189 25.85 38.28 -32.79
C THR A 189 27.11 37.85 -32.05
N ALA A 190 28.26 38.53 -32.32
CA ALA A 190 29.51 38.26 -31.62
C ALA A 190 29.41 38.49 -30.10
N GLN A 191 28.71 39.59 -29.70
CA GLN A 191 28.46 39.90 -28.30
C GLN A 191 27.58 38.82 -27.62
N ASN A 192 26.51 38.37 -28.30
CA ASN A 192 25.65 37.32 -27.82
C ASN A 192 26.45 35.98 -27.65
N ASN A 193 27.29 35.65 -28.62
CA ASN A 193 28.17 34.47 -28.55
C ASN A 193 29.14 34.59 -27.36
N ARG A 194 29.72 35.77 -27.12
CA ARG A 194 30.59 36.01 -25.96
C ARG A 194 29.81 35.85 -24.65
N ALA A 195 28.55 36.28 -24.60
CA ALA A 195 27.72 36.15 -23.42
C ALA A 195 27.50 34.68 -23.02
N THR A 196 27.56 33.72 -24.00
CA THR A 196 27.44 32.26 -23.72
C THR A 196 28.63 31.70 -22.93
N ALA A 197 29.76 32.40 -22.89
CA ALA A 197 30.88 32.02 -22.01
C ALA A 197 30.60 32.29 -20.52
N THR A 198 29.49 32.94 -20.18
CA THR A 198 29.07 33.20 -18.81
C THR A 198 27.79 32.43 -18.54
N LEU A 199 27.89 31.45 -17.61
CA LEU A 199 26.75 30.66 -17.18
C LEU A 199 25.94 31.43 -16.12
N LYS A 200 24.66 31.67 -16.37
CA LYS A 200 23.77 32.44 -15.48
C LYS A 200 22.59 31.56 -15.06
N ALA A 201 22.11 31.76 -13.82
CA ALA A 201 20.93 31.06 -13.31
C ALA A 201 19.65 31.53 -14.06
N PRO A 202 18.82 30.60 -14.55
CA PRO A 202 17.57 30.90 -15.25
C PRO A 202 16.46 31.37 -14.30
N GLY A 203 16.54 31.01 -13.03
CA GLY A 203 15.57 31.34 -11.99
C GLY A 203 16.20 31.35 -10.60
N ASN A 204 15.38 31.60 -9.58
CA ASN A 204 15.79 31.42 -8.20
C ASN A 204 15.88 29.90 -7.91
N ALA A 205 17.02 29.44 -7.41
CA ALA A 205 17.28 28.03 -7.20
C ALA A 205 18.35 27.79 -6.14
N VAL A 206 18.56 26.56 -5.79
CA VAL A 206 19.67 26.07 -4.95
C VAL A 206 20.60 25.24 -5.81
N VAL A 207 21.90 25.43 -5.68
CA VAL A 207 22.91 24.61 -6.37
C VAL A 207 22.92 23.21 -5.78
N ALA A 208 22.51 22.20 -6.54
CA ALA A 208 22.47 20.80 -6.11
C ALA A 208 23.81 20.10 -6.32
N SER A 209 24.43 20.30 -7.49
CA SER A 209 25.74 19.72 -7.80
C SER A 209 26.53 20.60 -8.74
N ILE A 210 27.85 20.46 -8.70
CA ILE A 210 28.81 21.08 -9.60
C ILE A 210 29.74 19.97 -10.07
N ASN A 211 29.77 19.69 -11.37
CA ASN A 211 30.51 18.58 -11.97
C ASN A 211 31.74 19.07 -12.76
N GLY A 212 32.32 20.19 -12.37
CA GLY A 212 33.52 20.74 -12.98
C GLY A 212 34.44 21.43 -11.98
N ILE A 213 35.67 21.63 -12.37
CA ILE A 213 36.70 22.34 -11.58
C ILE A 213 37.30 23.48 -12.38
N VAL A 214 37.76 24.52 -11.69
CA VAL A 214 38.48 25.63 -12.30
C VAL A 214 39.75 25.13 -13.01
N GLY A 215 39.95 25.57 -14.25
CA GLY A 215 41.06 25.12 -15.10
C GLY A 215 40.72 23.91 -16.00
N GLN A 216 39.56 23.29 -15.83
CA GLN A 216 39.10 22.19 -16.70
C GLN A 216 38.60 22.73 -18.05
N ASP A 217 38.98 22.06 -19.14
CA ASP A 217 38.48 22.35 -20.48
C ASP A 217 37.10 21.69 -20.66
N ILE A 218 36.13 22.47 -21.12
CA ILE A 218 34.79 22.02 -21.47
C ILE A 218 34.61 22.11 -22.97
N GLY A 219 34.15 21.02 -23.59
CA GLY A 219 33.69 20.97 -24.96
C GLY A 219 32.35 21.69 -25.15
N SER A 220 32.07 22.12 -26.38
CA SER A 220 30.73 22.63 -26.72
C SER A 220 29.74 21.48 -26.86
N GLY A 221 28.57 21.59 -26.24
CA GLY A 221 27.45 20.70 -26.46
C GLY A 221 26.91 20.05 -25.21
N SER A 222 25.88 19.25 -25.43
CA SER A 222 25.15 18.49 -24.42
C SER A 222 26.01 17.32 -23.92
N SER A 223 26.64 17.49 -22.77
CA SER A 223 27.20 16.35 -22.05
C SER A 223 26.07 15.55 -21.40
N THR A 224 26.19 14.22 -21.35
CA THR A 224 25.25 13.37 -20.61
C THR A 224 25.19 13.71 -19.11
N THR A 225 26.25 14.37 -18.60
CA THR A 225 26.31 14.88 -17.22
C THR A 225 26.34 16.40 -17.30
N PRO A 226 25.35 17.10 -16.73
CA PRO A 226 25.35 18.54 -16.72
C PRO A 226 26.52 19.10 -15.90
N PHE A 227 27.04 20.25 -16.31
CA PHE A 227 28.11 20.95 -15.58
C PHE A 227 27.67 21.32 -14.16
N MET A 228 26.43 21.77 -14.02
CA MET A 228 25.83 22.16 -12.74
C MET A 228 24.34 21.85 -12.76
N VAL A 229 23.80 21.37 -11.63
CA VAL A 229 22.36 21.16 -11.46
C VAL A 229 21.85 22.17 -10.45
N LEU A 230 20.78 22.87 -10.81
CA LEU A 230 20.08 23.79 -9.94
C LEU A 230 18.67 23.29 -9.68
N LEU A 231 18.19 23.39 -8.43
CA LEU A 231 16.88 22.96 -8.00
C LEU A 231 16.05 24.15 -7.52
N ASP A 232 14.89 24.37 -8.11
CA ASP A 232 13.90 25.32 -7.60
C ASP A 232 13.16 24.71 -6.42
N THR A 233 13.56 25.10 -5.21
CA THR A 233 12.95 24.65 -3.96
C THR A 233 11.82 25.56 -3.46
N SER A 234 11.33 26.48 -4.30
CA SER A 234 10.16 27.33 -3.97
C SER A 234 8.85 26.52 -3.89
N GLY A 235 8.85 25.30 -4.36
CA GLY A 235 7.79 24.32 -4.30
C GLY A 235 8.32 22.93 -4.48
N PHE A 236 7.47 21.93 -4.13
CA PHE A 236 7.77 20.54 -4.34
C PHE A 236 6.59 19.84 -5.02
N THR A 237 6.90 18.81 -5.77
CA THR A 237 5.93 17.91 -6.37
C THR A 237 6.27 16.48 -6.00
N ILE A 238 5.25 15.61 -5.95
CA ILE A 238 5.42 14.17 -5.75
C ILE A 238 4.83 13.49 -6.98
N THR A 239 5.62 12.69 -7.66
CA THR A 239 5.13 11.82 -8.73
C THR A 239 4.78 10.46 -8.15
N ALA A 240 3.52 10.32 -7.71
CA ALA A 240 3.03 9.11 -7.06
C ALA A 240 2.49 8.12 -8.08
N SER A 241 2.84 6.84 -7.93
CA SER A 241 2.34 5.75 -8.78
C SER A 241 1.04 5.20 -8.22
N VAL A 242 -0.07 5.40 -8.92
CA VAL A 242 -1.40 4.91 -8.57
C VAL A 242 -1.71 3.66 -9.40
N ASN A 243 -2.25 2.62 -8.75
CA ASN A 243 -2.61 1.37 -9.42
C ASN A 243 -3.77 1.60 -10.42
N GLU A 244 -3.79 0.81 -11.52
CA GLU A 244 -4.84 0.84 -12.53
C GLU A 244 -6.26 0.66 -11.95
N ALA A 245 -6.40 -0.18 -10.91
CA ALA A 245 -7.70 -0.41 -10.27
C ALA A 245 -8.27 0.83 -9.58
N ASP A 246 -7.42 1.77 -9.16
CA ASP A 246 -7.78 2.91 -8.33
C ASP A 246 -7.79 4.24 -9.09
N ILE A 247 -7.12 4.31 -10.26
CA ILE A 247 -6.94 5.57 -11.00
C ILE A 247 -8.26 6.19 -11.45
N ALA A 248 -9.27 5.36 -11.73
CA ALA A 248 -10.60 5.81 -12.14
C ALA A 248 -11.29 6.70 -11.09
N ASN A 249 -10.89 6.58 -9.82
CA ASN A 249 -11.45 7.35 -8.71
C ASN A 249 -10.64 8.62 -8.38
N VAL A 250 -9.47 8.79 -9.00
CA VAL A 250 -8.60 9.94 -8.76
C VAL A 250 -8.96 11.07 -9.72
N GLN A 251 -9.10 12.27 -9.17
CA GLN A 251 -9.44 13.48 -9.93
C GLN A 251 -8.51 14.63 -9.55
N ILE A 252 -8.35 15.56 -10.47
CA ILE A 252 -7.58 16.81 -10.25
C ILE A 252 -8.23 17.60 -9.10
N ASN A 253 -7.42 18.28 -8.29
CA ASN A 253 -7.78 19.07 -7.11
C ASN A 253 -8.26 18.27 -5.90
N GLN A 254 -8.18 16.93 -5.92
CA GLN A 254 -8.45 16.14 -4.71
C GLN A 254 -7.41 16.41 -3.63
N PRO A 255 -7.84 16.51 -2.35
CA PRO A 255 -6.92 16.71 -1.24
C PRO A 255 -6.11 15.44 -0.97
N VAL A 256 -4.83 15.64 -0.71
CA VAL A 256 -3.85 14.58 -0.44
C VAL A 256 -3.17 14.86 0.89
N ARG A 257 -2.99 13.81 1.68
CA ARG A 257 -2.09 13.80 2.83
C ARG A 257 -0.91 12.90 2.52
N PHE A 258 0.29 13.34 2.84
CA PHE A 258 1.46 12.51 2.65
C PHE A 258 2.40 12.55 3.84
N THR A 259 3.18 11.51 3.97
CA THR A 259 4.26 11.38 4.94
C THR A 259 5.55 11.07 4.20
N VAL A 260 6.67 11.51 4.75
CA VAL A 260 8.01 11.15 4.28
C VAL A 260 8.74 10.38 5.37
N THR A 261 9.51 9.37 4.98
CA THR A 261 10.19 8.48 5.93
C THR A 261 11.15 9.24 6.85
N ALA A 262 11.73 10.33 6.35
CA ALA A 262 12.66 11.16 7.11
C ALA A 262 11.99 11.94 8.27
N TYR A 263 10.69 12.16 8.21
CA TYR A 263 9.91 12.88 9.23
C TYR A 263 8.76 12.01 9.73
N ALA A 264 9.11 10.92 10.43
CA ALA A 264 8.13 10.01 10.99
C ALA A 264 7.15 10.72 11.94
N GLY A 265 5.85 10.50 11.72
CA GLY A 265 4.78 11.13 12.52
C GLY A 265 4.34 12.52 12.07
N GLN A 266 5.02 13.14 11.09
CA GLN A 266 4.54 14.38 10.48
C GLN A 266 3.73 14.08 9.22
N THR A 267 2.58 14.75 9.09
CA THR A 267 1.72 14.65 7.93
C THR A 267 1.66 15.99 7.22
N PHE A 268 1.99 15.98 5.95
CA PHE A 268 1.98 17.14 5.07
C PHE A 268 0.77 17.10 4.15
N ARG A 269 0.43 18.23 3.55
CA ARG A 269 -0.68 18.36 2.60
C ARG A 269 -0.18 18.60 1.19
N ALA A 270 -0.92 18.03 0.26
CA ALA A 270 -0.75 18.25 -1.17
C ALA A 270 -2.11 18.21 -1.86
N THR A 271 -2.14 18.53 -3.13
CA THR A 271 -3.31 18.42 -4.00
C THR A 271 -2.92 17.70 -5.28
N VAL A 272 -3.85 16.94 -5.85
CA VAL A 272 -3.66 16.33 -7.17
C VAL A 272 -3.60 17.43 -8.22
N SER A 273 -2.44 17.57 -8.87
CA SER A 273 -2.18 18.61 -9.90
C SER A 273 -2.46 18.07 -11.30
N SER A 274 -1.98 16.88 -11.61
CA SER A 274 -2.19 16.25 -12.92
C SER A 274 -2.16 14.74 -12.81
N ILE A 275 -2.78 14.08 -13.79
CA ILE A 275 -2.84 12.63 -13.93
C ILE A 275 -2.28 12.29 -15.30
N SER A 276 -1.26 11.43 -15.36
CA SER A 276 -0.71 10.96 -16.64
C SER A 276 -1.69 10.04 -17.35
N ILE A 277 -1.90 10.30 -18.64
CA ILE A 277 -2.71 9.42 -19.49
C ILE A 277 -1.93 8.15 -19.84
N ALA A 278 -0.60 8.23 -19.85
CA ALA A 278 0.26 7.08 -20.14
C ALA A 278 0.55 6.31 -18.84
N GLY A 279 0.11 5.06 -18.77
CA GLY A 279 0.48 4.13 -17.72
C GLY A 279 1.89 3.60 -17.90
N THR A 280 2.53 3.24 -16.80
CA THR A 280 3.84 2.57 -16.78
C THR A 280 3.65 1.15 -16.27
N THR A 281 4.31 0.18 -16.94
CA THR A 281 4.25 -1.21 -16.51
C THR A 281 5.59 -1.59 -15.90
N THR A 282 5.58 -1.99 -14.65
CA THR A 282 6.78 -2.48 -13.94
C THR A 282 6.47 -3.86 -13.37
N SER A 283 7.26 -4.86 -13.75
CA SER A 283 7.09 -6.26 -13.30
C SER A 283 5.66 -6.79 -13.48
N GLY A 284 4.98 -6.42 -14.58
CA GLY A 284 3.62 -6.87 -14.89
C GLY A 284 2.51 -6.11 -14.14
N VAL A 285 2.84 -5.11 -13.34
CA VAL A 285 1.86 -4.23 -12.67
C VAL A 285 1.76 -2.92 -13.43
N VAL A 286 0.54 -2.56 -13.82
CA VAL A 286 0.24 -1.29 -14.48
C VAL A 286 -0.05 -0.23 -13.43
N SER A 287 0.63 0.90 -13.52
CA SER A 287 0.41 2.07 -12.67
C SER A 287 0.40 3.36 -13.48
N TYR A 288 -0.29 4.35 -12.98
CA TYR A 288 -0.41 5.67 -13.59
C TYR A 288 0.28 6.70 -12.72
N PRO A 289 1.26 7.45 -13.27
CA PRO A 289 1.89 8.55 -12.57
C PRO A 289 0.88 9.68 -12.31
N VAL A 290 0.74 10.06 -11.04
CA VAL A 290 -0.09 11.18 -10.59
C VAL A 290 0.82 12.22 -9.95
N THR A 291 0.81 13.44 -10.46
CA THR A 291 1.59 14.55 -9.91
C THR A 291 0.78 15.24 -8.81
N LEU A 292 1.39 15.34 -7.65
CA LEU A 292 0.82 15.97 -6.47
C LEU A 292 1.62 17.26 -6.19
N ALA A 293 0.95 18.39 -6.11
CA ALA A 293 1.56 19.66 -5.73
C ALA A 293 1.55 19.81 -4.21
N VAL A 294 2.73 19.97 -3.61
CA VAL A 294 2.87 20.10 -2.15
C VAL A 294 2.47 21.50 -1.70
N THR A 295 1.69 21.58 -0.61
CA THR A 295 1.28 22.85 -0.01
C THR A 295 2.39 23.36 0.90
N MET A 296 3.13 24.39 0.46
CA MET A 296 4.31 24.89 1.18
C MET A 296 4.01 25.48 2.56
N ASN A 297 2.83 26.06 2.75
CA ASN A 297 2.45 26.69 4.03
C ASN A 297 2.33 25.69 5.20
N ASP A 298 2.21 24.40 4.92
CA ASP A 298 2.02 23.35 5.93
C ASP A 298 3.32 22.59 6.28
N ILE A 299 4.46 22.98 5.67
CA ILE A 299 5.75 22.28 5.88
C ILE A 299 6.36 22.62 7.26
N GLY A 300 6.01 23.80 7.82
CA GLY A 300 6.54 24.26 9.10
C GLY A 300 8.07 24.42 9.05
N THR A 301 8.76 23.80 10.00
CA THR A 301 10.24 23.81 10.10
C THR A 301 10.91 22.62 9.39
N ALA A 302 10.14 21.75 8.74
CA ALA A 302 10.70 20.59 8.07
C ALA A 302 11.44 21.02 6.78
N HIS A 303 12.65 20.54 6.61
CA HIS A 303 13.42 20.72 5.39
C HIS A 303 13.20 19.53 4.47
N LEU A 304 12.33 19.68 3.48
CA LEU A 304 12.11 18.67 2.47
C LEU A 304 13.20 18.73 1.40
N TYR A 305 13.74 17.58 1.04
CA TYR A 305 14.74 17.47 -0.01
C TYR A 305 14.21 16.63 -1.18
N PRO A 306 14.52 17.03 -2.42
CA PRO A 306 14.26 16.19 -3.59
C PRO A 306 14.90 14.82 -3.44
N GLY A 307 14.23 13.78 -3.95
CA GLY A 307 14.66 12.39 -3.81
C GLY A 307 14.10 11.67 -2.56
N MET A 308 13.51 12.37 -1.59
CA MET A 308 12.83 11.72 -0.48
C MET A 308 11.62 10.92 -0.98
N THR A 309 11.42 9.72 -0.44
CA THR A 309 10.23 8.92 -0.74
C THR A 309 9.06 9.38 0.11
N ALA A 310 7.96 9.71 -0.56
CA ALA A 310 6.70 10.10 0.04
C ALA A 310 5.66 8.99 -0.14
N THR A 311 4.89 8.73 0.92
CA THR A 311 3.68 7.92 0.88
C THR A 311 2.48 8.85 0.97
N ALA A 312 1.70 8.88 -0.11
CA ALA A 312 0.56 9.76 -0.26
C ALA A 312 -0.75 9.01 -0.11
N THR A 313 -1.71 9.62 0.56
CA THR A 313 -3.09 9.16 0.70
C THR A 313 -4.02 10.20 0.07
N ILE A 314 -4.55 9.87 -1.10
CA ILE A 314 -5.46 10.71 -1.88
C ILE A 314 -6.88 10.46 -1.38
N THR A 315 -7.61 11.49 -0.99
CA THR A 315 -9.01 11.37 -0.62
C THR A 315 -9.86 11.47 -1.87
N THR A 316 -10.43 10.32 -2.29
CA THR A 316 -11.22 10.23 -3.53
C THR A 316 -12.69 10.58 -3.33
N ALA A 317 -13.25 10.23 -2.18
CA ALA A 317 -14.62 10.58 -1.83
C ALA A 317 -14.79 10.68 -0.31
N GLN A 318 -15.74 11.52 0.13
CA GLN A 318 -16.09 11.68 1.53
C GLN A 318 -17.61 11.81 1.67
N ARG A 319 -18.15 11.17 2.70
CA ARG A 319 -19.54 11.33 3.15
C ARG A 319 -19.56 11.67 4.62
N ILE A 320 -20.19 12.76 4.97
CA ILE A 320 -20.33 13.22 6.36
C ILE A 320 -21.72 12.84 6.85
N GLY A 321 -21.80 12.23 8.05
CA GLY A 321 -23.08 11.83 8.63
C GLY A 321 -23.76 10.67 7.91
N ALA A 322 -23.01 9.80 7.23
CA ALA A 322 -23.54 8.62 6.58
C ALA A 322 -23.88 7.52 7.58
N LEU A 323 -24.93 6.74 7.28
CA LEU A 323 -25.25 5.54 8.04
C LEU A 323 -24.29 4.44 7.62
N LEU A 324 -23.52 3.87 8.57
CA LEU A 324 -22.41 2.96 8.31
C LEU A 324 -22.73 1.54 8.73
N VAL A 325 -22.41 0.58 7.86
CA VAL A 325 -22.41 -0.85 8.15
C VAL A 325 -21.03 -1.44 7.94
N ASN A 326 -20.62 -2.34 8.82
CA ASN A 326 -19.34 -3.05 8.68
C ASN A 326 -19.42 -4.05 7.51
N ASN A 327 -18.41 -4.05 6.64
CA ASN A 327 -18.37 -4.89 5.43
C ASN A 327 -18.36 -6.39 5.73
N SER A 328 -17.93 -6.82 6.92
CA SER A 328 -18.04 -8.23 7.37
C SER A 328 -19.48 -8.73 7.39
N ALA A 329 -20.46 -7.82 7.51
CA ALA A 329 -21.88 -8.17 7.47
C ALA A 329 -22.34 -8.70 6.10
N PHE A 330 -21.61 -8.41 5.03
CA PHE A 330 -21.98 -8.86 3.67
C PHE A 330 -21.59 -10.32 3.40
N THR A 331 -20.60 -10.83 4.11
CA THR A 331 -20.13 -12.21 3.98
C THR A 331 -20.88 -13.17 4.91
N PHE A 332 -21.43 -12.65 6.01
CA PHE A 332 -22.09 -13.48 7.03
C PHE A 332 -23.33 -14.25 6.51
N PRO A 333 -24.21 -13.71 5.62
CA PRO A 333 -25.35 -14.47 5.09
C PRO A 333 -24.95 -15.75 4.36
N THR A 334 -23.82 -15.77 3.65
CA THR A 334 -23.28 -16.97 2.99
C THR A 334 -22.78 -17.99 4.01
N THR A 335 -22.11 -17.53 5.06
CA THR A 335 -21.63 -18.36 6.18
C THR A 335 -22.80 -18.98 6.94
N ALA A 336 -23.86 -18.21 7.19
CA ALA A 336 -25.07 -18.69 7.88
C ALA A 336 -25.86 -19.73 7.06
N LEU A 337 -25.85 -19.59 5.72
CA LEU A 337 -26.39 -20.63 4.80
C LEU A 337 -25.56 -21.91 4.84
N GLN A 338 -24.23 -21.82 4.82
CA GLN A 338 -23.32 -22.96 4.89
C GLN A 338 -23.45 -23.69 6.22
N ALA A 339 -23.67 -22.96 7.32
CA ALA A 339 -23.94 -23.52 8.64
C ALA A 339 -25.35 -24.13 8.79
N GLY A 340 -26.24 -23.95 7.80
CA GLY A 340 -27.63 -24.44 7.87
C GLY A 340 -28.52 -23.69 8.86
N VAL A 341 -28.06 -22.53 9.36
CA VAL A 341 -28.81 -21.72 10.35
C VAL A 341 -29.94 -20.94 9.69
N ILE A 342 -29.77 -20.60 8.41
CA ILE A 342 -30.80 -20.00 7.58
C ILE A 342 -30.97 -20.82 6.30
N THR A 343 -32.21 -20.86 5.78
CA THR A 343 -32.53 -21.52 4.51
C THR A 343 -32.54 -20.52 3.37
N ARG A 344 -32.30 -20.99 2.15
CA ARG A 344 -32.41 -20.12 0.95
C ARG A 344 -33.80 -19.51 0.83
N SER A 345 -34.86 -20.23 1.20
CA SER A 345 -36.23 -19.74 1.20
C SER A 345 -36.45 -18.61 2.21
N ALA A 346 -35.81 -18.63 3.37
CA ALA A 346 -35.88 -17.55 4.34
C ALA A 346 -35.19 -16.27 3.82
N LEU A 347 -34.06 -16.42 3.10
CA LEU A 347 -33.43 -15.29 2.42
C LEU A 347 -34.31 -14.68 1.32
N THR A 348 -35.00 -15.50 0.52
CA THR A 348 -35.87 -15.01 -0.56
C THR A 348 -37.19 -14.41 -0.05
N GLN A 349 -37.72 -14.92 1.06
CA GLN A 349 -38.93 -14.34 1.68
C GLN A 349 -38.68 -12.97 2.31
N GLY A 350 -37.49 -12.75 2.89
CA GLY A 350 -37.07 -11.43 3.39
C GLY A 350 -36.82 -10.39 2.31
N LEU A 351 -36.74 -10.82 1.05
CA LEU A 351 -36.50 -9.96 -0.13
C LEU A 351 -37.80 -9.43 -0.79
N GLY A 352 -38.99 -9.63 -0.17
CA GLY A 352 -40.26 -9.18 -0.74
C GLY A 352 -40.51 -9.81 -2.11
N GLY A 353 -40.99 -11.04 -2.12
CA GLY A 353 -41.43 -11.92 -3.20
C GLY A 353 -41.58 -11.34 -4.61
N THR A 354 -40.52 -11.02 -5.29
CA THR A 354 -40.53 -10.99 -6.76
C THR A 354 -39.81 -12.27 -7.23
N THR A 355 -40.64 -13.23 -7.64
CA THR A 355 -40.22 -14.42 -8.38
C THR A 355 -39.62 -14.03 -9.72
N GLY A 356 -38.37 -13.57 -9.69
CA GLY A 356 -37.54 -13.49 -10.86
C GLY A 356 -36.51 -14.62 -10.76
N THR A 357 -36.68 -15.62 -11.63
CA THR A 357 -35.74 -16.73 -11.86
C THR A 357 -34.42 -16.15 -12.41
N GLY A 358 -33.66 -15.49 -11.55
CA GLY A 358 -32.31 -15.00 -11.81
C GLY A 358 -31.37 -15.66 -10.83
N GLY A 359 -30.59 -16.63 -11.34
CA GLY A 359 -29.68 -17.47 -10.56
C GLY A 359 -28.80 -16.65 -9.64
N PHE A 360 -28.71 -17.08 -8.37
CA PHE A 360 -27.60 -16.79 -7.46
C PHE A 360 -26.36 -17.49 -8.00
N GLY A 361 -25.83 -16.99 -9.10
CA GLY A 361 -24.66 -17.52 -9.76
C GLY A 361 -23.74 -16.38 -10.16
N ARG A 362 -22.62 -16.32 -9.49
CA ARG A 362 -21.45 -15.48 -9.65
C ARG A 362 -21.41 -14.28 -8.72
N THR A 363 -20.83 -14.51 -7.56
CA THR A 363 -19.96 -13.53 -6.93
C THR A 363 -18.83 -13.21 -7.93
N GLY A 364 -19.13 -12.32 -8.86
CA GLY A 364 -18.09 -11.63 -9.59
C GLY A 364 -17.34 -10.77 -8.58
N ASN A 365 -16.11 -11.10 -8.34
CA ASN A 365 -15.12 -10.23 -7.75
C ASN A 365 -14.91 -9.07 -8.74
N GLY A 366 -15.89 -8.18 -8.80
CA GLY A 366 -15.88 -6.98 -9.60
C GLY A 366 -15.53 -5.81 -8.71
N THR A 367 -14.25 -5.61 -8.46
CA THR A 367 -13.68 -4.30 -8.16
C THR A 367 -13.90 -3.40 -9.37
N THR A 368 -15.10 -2.88 -9.49
CA THR A 368 -15.37 -1.73 -10.36
C THR A 368 -15.80 -0.59 -9.46
N GLY A 369 -14.86 0.28 -9.14
CA GLY A 369 -15.11 1.61 -8.64
C GLY A 369 -15.94 2.41 -9.65
N GLY A 370 -17.27 2.29 -9.57
CA GLY A 370 -18.22 3.11 -10.29
C GLY A 370 -19.02 3.89 -9.27
N GLN A 371 -18.79 5.19 -9.19
CA GLN A 371 -19.71 6.09 -8.51
C GLN A 371 -21.06 6.06 -9.24
N GLY A 372 -22.14 5.62 -8.56
CA GLY A 372 -23.44 6.06 -9.00
C GLY A 372 -24.60 5.09 -9.08
N VAL A 373 -24.47 3.79 -8.81
CA VAL A 373 -25.67 2.93 -8.59
C VAL A 373 -25.38 2.08 -7.36
N GLY A 374 -26.16 2.28 -6.30
CA GLY A 374 -25.98 1.58 -5.05
C GLY A 374 -25.96 0.06 -5.25
N SER A 375 -24.91 -0.59 -4.78
CA SER A 375 -24.83 -2.05 -4.76
C SER A 375 -25.85 -2.61 -3.79
N ARG A 376 -26.54 -3.69 -4.16
CA ARG A 376 -27.52 -4.34 -3.30
C ARG A 376 -26.89 -5.52 -2.58
N HIS A 377 -27.01 -5.52 -1.27
CA HIS A 377 -26.51 -6.58 -0.40
C HIS A 377 -27.60 -7.06 0.54
N VAL A 378 -27.54 -8.33 0.91
CA VAL A 378 -28.37 -8.88 1.97
C VAL A 378 -27.53 -8.94 3.23
N VAL A 379 -28.04 -8.41 4.31
CA VAL A 379 -27.42 -8.50 5.65
C VAL A 379 -28.37 -9.18 6.63
N LEU A 380 -27.86 -9.77 7.68
CA LEU A 380 -28.65 -10.37 8.74
C LEU A 380 -28.66 -9.44 9.93
N VAL A 381 -29.86 -9.03 10.33
CA VAL A 381 -30.09 -8.19 11.52
C VAL A 381 -30.64 -9.06 12.64
N LEU A 382 -30.09 -8.91 13.84
CA LEU A 382 -30.56 -9.59 15.03
C LEU A 382 -31.70 -8.77 15.65
N ARG A 383 -32.94 -9.25 15.52
CA ARG A 383 -34.13 -8.66 16.11
C ARG A 383 -34.81 -9.66 17.04
N ASN A 384 -34.95 -9.32 18.30
CA ASN A 384 -35.57 -10.19 19.33
C ASN A 384 -34.96 -11.60 19.36
N GLY A 385 -33.62 -11.70 19.22
CA GLY A 385 -32.90 -12.97 19.23
C GLY A 385 -33.04 -13.80 17.94
N LYS A 386 -33.70 -13.28 16.90
CA LYS A 386 -33.87 -13.96 15.60
C LYS A 386 -33.11 -13.24 14.50
N LEU A 387 -32.52 -14.01 13.58
CA LEU A 387 -31.90 -13.50 12.39
C LEU A 387 -32.95 -13.10 11.35
N VAL A 388 -32.98 -11.85 10.97
CA VAL A 388 -33.90 -11.31 9.96
C VAL A 388 -33.06 -10.85 8.77
N PRO A 389 -33.23 -11.44 7.56
CA PRO A 389 -32.56 -10.95 6.36
C PRO A 389 -33.16 -9.62 5.92
N VAL A 390 -32.31 -8.65 5.64
CA VAL A 390 -32.67 -7.31 5.18
C VAL A 390 -31.89 -7.01 3.91
N LEU A 391 -32.59 -6.60 2.86
CA LEU A 391 -31.98 -6.09 1.63
C LEU A 391 -31.60 -4.63 1.86
N ILE A 392 -30.33 -4.33 1.64
CA ILE A 392 -29.81 -2.97 1.74
C ILE A 392 -29.25 -2.49 0.41
N THR A 393 -29.28 -1.20 0.21
CA THR A 393 -28.56 -0.54 -0.87
C THR A 393 -27.40 0.23 -0.26
N THR A 394 -26.20 -0.03 -0.74
CA THR A 394 -24.97 0.61 -0.24
C THR A 394 -24.44 1.63 -1.24
N GLY A 395 -23.84 2.70 -0.73
CA GLY A 395 -23.15 3.73 -1.49
C GLY A 395 -21.63 3.60 -1.41
N LEU A 396 -20.99 4.65 -0.88
CA LEU A 396 -19.53 4.71 -0.72
C LEU A 396 -19.03 3.62 0.22
N THR A 397 -17.85 3.08 -0.08
CA THR A 397 -17.13 2.12 0.78
C THR A 397 -15.67 2.51 0.95
N ASN A 398 -15.08 2.18 2.12
CA ASN A 398 -13.65 2.35 2.39
C ASN A 398 -12.92 1.04 2.70
N GLY A 399 -13.53 -0.11 2.33
CA GLY A 399 -12.98 -1.44 2.63
C GLY A 399 -13.38 -2.00 4.01
N THR A 400 -13.62 -1.18 5.03
CA THR A 400 -14.05 -1.60 6.37
C THR A 400 -15.54 -1.35 6.59
N PHE A 401 -16.01 -0.19 6.18
CA PHE A 401 -17.39 0.25 6.29
C PHE A 401 -17.95 0.63 4.93
N SER A 402 -19.26 0.44 4.77
CA SER A 402 -20.03 0.93 3.63
C SER A 402 -21.15 1.83 4.09
N GLU A 403 -21.41 2.88 3.32
CA GLU A 403 -22.57 3.75 3.46
C GLU A 403 -23.85 2.96 3.15
N VAL A 404 -24.86 3.08 3.98
CA VAL A 404 -26.19 2.52 3.77
C VAL A 404 -27.13 3.61 3.27
N LEU A 405 -27.61 3.47 2.04
CA LEU A 405 -28.55 4.41 1.43
C LEU A 405 -30.00 4.06 1.78
N SER A 406 -30.29 2.76 1.98
CA SER A 406 -31.61 2.29 2.36
C SER A 406 -31.57 0.88 2.95
N GLY A 407 -32.57 0.52 3.75
CA GLY A 407 -32.80 -0.82 4.28
C GLY A 407 -32.46 -1.01 5.74
N LEU A 408 -31.66 -0.14 6.38
CA LEU A 408 -31.33 -0.19 7.81
C LEU A 408 -31.60 1.16 8.49
N ASN A 409 -31.80 1.10 9.79
CA ASN A 409 -31.91 2.27 10.66
C ASN A 409 -30.73 2.33 11.63
N GLN A 410 -30.45 3.52 12.14
CA GLN A 410 -29.47 3.71 13.20
C GLN A 410 -29.82 2.84 14.40
N GLY A 411 -28.83 2.11 14.94
CA GLY A 411 -28.99 1.22 16.08
C GLY A 411 -29.38 -0.22 15.72
N ASP A 412 -29.73 -0.53 14.48
CA ASP A 412 -29.95 -1.91 14.04
C ASP A 412 -28.68 -2.77 14.30
N GLN A 413 -28.88 -3.93 14.94
CA GLN A 413 -27.77 -4.84 15.27
C GLN A 413 -27.51 -5.76 14.09
N VAL A 414 -26.50 -5.46 13.28
CA VAL A 414 -26.12 -6.26 12.11
C VAL A 414 -25.12 -7.33 12.53
N VAL A 415 -25.38 -8.57 12.11
CA VAL A 415 -24.53 -9.71 12.45
C VAL A 415 -23.32 -9.77 11.52
N THR A 416 -22.14 -9.74 12.10
CA THR A 416 -20.85 -9.81 11.40
C THR A 416 -20.13 -11.13 11.57
N GLY A 417 -20.57 -11.95 12.55
CA GLY A 417 -19.99 -13.25 12.83
C GLY A 417 -20.84 -14.07 13.80
N ALA A 418 -20.51 -15.34 13.94
CA ALA A 418 -21.12 -16.22 14.94
C ALA A 418 -20.10 -17.26 15.38
N ALA A 419 -20.25 -17.72 16.64
CA ALA A 419 -19.44 -18.77 17.23
C ALA A 419 -20.32 -19.81 17.93
N GLY A 420 -19.84 -21.07 17.99
CA GLY A 420 -20.56 -22.20 18.62
C GLY A 420 -21.63 -22.83 17.74
N GLY A 421 -22.27 -23.88 18.21
CA GLY A 421 -23.30 -24.61 17.50
C GLY A 421 -22.93 -25.06 16.10
N ALA A 422 -23.80 -24.77 15.13
CA ALA A 422 -23.60 -25.11 13.72
C ALA A 422 -22.38 -24.46 13.07
N PHE A 423 -21.83 -23.39 13.65
CA PHE A 423 -20.65 -22.66 13.14
C PHE A 423 -19.31 -23.27 13.63
N ALA A 424 -19.33 -24.14 14.64
CA ALA A 424 -18.11 -24.73 15.20
C ALA A 424 -17.31 -25.54 14.17
N ASN A 425 -17.98 -26.16 13.21
CA ASN A 425 -17.36 -26.98 12.17
C ASN A 425 -16.83 -26.17 10.98
N LEU A 426 -17.23 -24.89 10.84
CA LEU A 426 -16.76 -24.00 9.76
C LEU A 426 -15.43 -23.35 10.08
N SER A 427 -15.11 -23.19 11.36
CA SER A 427 -13.86 -22.58 11.82
C SER A 427 -12.62 -23.48 11.65
N THR A 428 -12.80 -24.79 11.41
CA THR A 428 -11.71 -25.76 11.29
C THR A 428 -11.20 -25.96 9.86
N SER A 429 -11.85 -25.41 8.83
CA SER A 429 -11.42 -25.57 7.43
C SER A 429 -10.44 -24.48 6.94
N SER A 430 -10.05 -23.55 7.80
CA SER A 430 -9.11 -22.45 7.50
C SER A 430 -7.70 -22.70 8.05
N GLY A 431 -7.33 -23.95 8.28
CA GLY A 431 -6.04 -24.37 8.83
C GLY A 431 -5.24 -25.18 7.83
N THR A 432 -4.21 -24.54 7.28
CA THR A 432 -2.94 -25.11 6.82
C THR A 432 -3.00 -26.41 6.02
N ASN A 433 -2.97 -26.30 4.72
CA ASN A 433 -2.38 -27.33 3.86
C ASN A 433 -0.87 -27.38 4.15
N THR A 434 -0.48 -28.05 5.22
CA THR A 434 0.85 -28.61 5.35
C THR A 434 0.89 -29.85 4.46
N THR A 435 1.58 -29.70 3.36
CA THR A 435 2.04 -30.78 2.48
C THR A 435 2.85 -31.77 3.32
N GLY A 436 2.18 -32.75 3.87
CA GLY A 436 2.79 -33.94 4.44
C GLY A 436 3.20 -34.86 3.29
N GLY A 437 4.49 -34.84 2.98
CA GLY A 437 5.11 -35.78 2.09
C GLY A 437 4.85 -37.20 2.54
N ASN A 438 4.33 -37.99 1.64
CA ASN A 438 4.21 -39.42 1.80
C ASN A 438 5.48 -40.06 1.21
N PRO A 439 6.37 -40.67 2.00
CA PRO A 439 7.44 -41.49 1.45
C PRO A 439 6.96 -42.92 1.31
N PHE A 440 7.36 -43.57 0.22
CA PHE A 440 7.32 -44.99 -0.06
C PHE A 440 6.08 -45.53 -0.77
N ARG A 441 6.23 -45.65 -2.09
CA ARG A 441 5.82 -46.84 -2.79
C ARG A 441 6.87 -47.20 -3.86
N THR A 442 7.70 -48.18 -3.49
CA THR A 442 8.55 -48.97 -4.37
C THR A 442 7.70 -49.95 -5.21
N GLY A 443 8.17 -50.18 -6.43
CA GLY A 443 7.75 -51.34 -7.24
C GLY A 443 7.41 -50.86 -8.67
N GLY A 444 8.29 -50.94 -9.64
CA GLY A 444 8.69 -52.13 -10.33
C GLY A 444 8.25 -52.09 -11.76
N GLY A 445 9.17 -52.15 -12.72
CA GLY A 445 8.96 -52.91 -13.94
C GLY A 445 8.93 -52.17 -15.25
N GLY A 446 10.01 -52.28 -16.03
CA GLY A 446 10.05 -52.57 -17.46
C GLY A 446 9.75 -51.41 -18.43
N GLY A 447 10.55 -50.98 -19.33
CA GLY A 447 11.44 -51.63 -20.23
C GLY A 447 11.25 -51.07 -21.63
N PHE A 448 12.37 -50.92 -22.39
CA PHE A 448 12.49 -50.72 -23.84
C PHE A 448 12.03 -49.33 -24.39
N GLY A 449 12.76 -48.62 -25.18
CA GLY A 449 13.87 -48.87 -26.10
C GLY A 449 13.91 -47.78 -27.12
N GLY A 450 15.12 -47.41 -27.52
CA GLY A 450 15.46 -47.23 -28.90
C GLY A 450 15.46 -45.87 -29.53
N GLY A 451 16.66 -45.43 -29.92
CA GLY A 451 16.96 -44.79 -31.19
C GLY A 451 16.89 -43.28 -31.20
N GLY A 452 17.94 -42.49 -31.28
CA GLY A 452 18.95 -42.47 -32.32
C GLY A 452 18.68 -41.30 -33.25
N GLY A 453 19.61 -40.35 -33.35
CA GLY A 453 19.54 -39.38 -34.44
C GLY A 453 20.23 -38.04 -34.18
N THR A 454 21.53 -38.04 -34.27
CA THR A 454 22.43 -36.91 -34.56
C THR A 454 22.09 -36.17 -35.86
N ARG A 455 22.24 -34.84 -35.87
CA ARG A 455 22.85 -33.99 -36.93
C ARG A 455 22.73 -32.52 -36.52
N SER A 456 23.79 -31.80 -36.16
CA SER A 456 24.80 -31.03 -36.89
C SER A 456 24.29 -30.23 -38.10
N GLY A 457 24.62 -28.94 -38.09
CA GLY A 457 24.60 -27.96 -39.15
C GLY A 457 24.36 -26.58 -38.60
N ALA A 458 25.27 -25.73 -38.30
CA ALA A 458 26.24 -24.91 -39.00
C ALA A 458 25.59 -23.97 -40.05
N GLY A 459 25.76 -22.66 -39.84
CA GLY A 459 25.98 -21.68 -40.88
C GLY A 459 24.91 -20.59 -41.06
N GLY A 460 25.35 -19.37 -40.96
CA GLY A 460 24.70 -18.19 -41.51
C GLY A 460 24.72 -17.01 -40.57
#